data_cda776612768fb8dc721535d4ae408ae
#
_entry.id   cda776612768fb8dc721535d4ae408ae
#
_cell.length_a   1.000
_cell.length_b   1.000
_cell.length_c   1.000
_cell.angle_alpha   90.00
_cell.angle_beta   90.00
_cell.angle_gamma   90.00
#
_symmetry.space_group_name_H-M   'P 1'
#
loop_
_entity.id
_entity.type
_entity.pdbx_description
1 polymer ?
#
loop_
_entity_poly.entity_id
_entity_poly.type
_entity_poly.pdbx_seq_one_letter_code
_entity_poly.pdbx_strand_id
1 'polypeptide(L)'
;MAENVVEDFSRARILVVGDLMLDRFVSGRVDRISPEAPVPVFRWESEREMLGGAGNVIANLHALGAHTALVCRVGDDAEALRAGELLRAAGAELVAVRSAAVPTIRKTRFVASGHHVLRMDREKVAPLAAAEEAELLGAIERIVSGYDLVVFSDYAKGLFSTSFTTKALAICRAAGRRVFVDPKGRDYRKYGGATLVKPNLKELETVCGVRFDSAAPDFLDAVVRCAQKMLAVCNIERAVVTLSEKGMVYVSRDGSDTTYLPTEGREVCDVSGAGDTTMSVLAAARALGVTFPRAMEMANFAAGIVVGKVGTAVVTPGELKAAMDARRSPALPFARKVFSLADLSAQAKIWKGEGLKVGFTNGCFDCLHCGHLSSLHEAKEHCDRLIVAINSDASVRRLKGPSRPIQDERTRSLVLAGLELVDAVVLFDEDTALPVVEEIRPDVIAKEGYTIDRWPEARLVIGYGGKAVTLKRVEGYSTSSMAERMRK
;
A
#
# COMPACT_ATOMS: atom_id res chain seq x y z
N MET A 1 20.82 -9.91 6.10
CA MET A 1 20.13 -9.22 7.24
C MET A 1 19.05 -8.22 6.77
N ALA A 2 19.16 -7.58 5.62
CA ALA A 2 18.15 -6.61 5.16
C ALA A 2 16.86 -7.23 4.58
N GLU A 3 16.84 -8.52 4.27
CA GLU A 3 15.69 -9.19 3.64
C GLU A 3 14.54 -9.50 4.62
N ASN A 4 14.86 -9.72 5.90
CA ASN A 4 13.84 -10.09 6.90
C ASN A 4 13.21 -8.90 7.65
N VAL A 5 13.63 -7.65 7.36
CA VAL A 5 13.14 -6.48 8.10
C VAL A 5 11.66 -6.17 7.81
N VAL A 6 11.18 -6.45 6.59
CA VAL A 6 9.75 -6.26 6.26
C VAL A 6 8.86 -7.23 7.04
N GLU A 7 9.41 -8.34 7.49
CA GLU A 7 8.67 -9.37 8.23
C GLU A 7 8.68 -9.13 9.75
N ASP A 8 9.55 -8.25 10.27
CA ASP A 8 9.77 -8.12 11.72
C ASP A 8 9.73 -6.67 12.23
N PHE A 9 8.81 -5.86 11.72
CA PHE A 9 8.55 -4.53 12.29
C PHE A 9 8.08 -4.57 13.74
N SER A 10 7.67 -5.75 14.25
CA SER A 10 7.25 -5.92 15.65
C SER A 10 8.34 -5.56 16.67
N ARG A 11 9.60 -5.53 16.25
CA ARG A 11 10.72 -5.13 17.10
C ARG A 11 10.91 -3.61 17.20
N ALA A 12 10.27 -2.85 16.32
CA ALA A 12 10.41 -1.38 16.32
C ALA A 12 9.56 -0.77 17.44
N ARG A 13 10.17 0.14 18.21
CA ARG A 13 9.51 0.90 19.28
C ARG A 13 9.55 2.38 18.94
N ILE A 14 8.38 2.94 18.63
CA ILE A 14 8.26 4.32 18.11
C ILE A 14 7.42 5.16 19.07
N LEU A 15 8.00 6.25 19.55
CA LEU A 15 7.27 7.29 20.26
C LEU A 15 6.76 8.33 19.26
N VAL A 16 5.46 8.56 19.23
CA VAL A 16 4.84 9.63 18.43
C VAL A 16 4.48 10.78 19.36
N VAL A 17 4.88 12.00 19.02
CA VAL A 17 4.43 13.23 19.67
C VAL A 17 3.70 14.03 18.60
N GLY A 18 2.43 14.44 18.83
CA GLY A 18 1.75 15.11 17.73
C GLY A 18 0.33 15.57 18.00
N ASP A 19 -0.23 16.24 17.00
CA ASP A 19 -1.61 16.72 16.99
C ASP A 19 -2.56 15.56 16.66
N LEU A 20 -3.24 15.02 17.68
CA LEU A 20 -4.24 13.98 17.52
C LEU A 20 -5.55 14.56 16.96
N MET A 21 -6.14 13.85 16.00
CA MET A 21 -7.41 14.20 15.38
C MET A 21 -8.31 12.99 15.30
N LEU A 22 -9.63 13.23 15.29
CA LEU A 22 -10.66 12.25 14.98
C LEU A 22 -11.26 12.60 13.62
N ASP A 23 -11.07 11.73 12.63
CA ASP A 23 -11.70 11.81 11.31
C ASP A 23 -13.02 11.04 11.34
N ARG A 24 -14.14 11.72 11.07
CA ARG A 24 -15.48 11.14 11.02
C ARG A 24 -16.00 11.23 9.60
N PHE A 25 -16.39 10.10 9.04
CA PHE A 25 -17.01 10.00 7.72
C PHE A 25 -18.48 9.69 7.92
N VAL A 26 -19.33 10.59 7.46
CA VAL A 26 -20.78 10.44 7.46
C VAL A 26 -21.21 10.17 6.04
N SER A 27 -21.69 8.95 5.77
CA SER A 27 -22.17 8.52 4.47
C SER A 27 -23.68 8.70 4.37
N GLY A 28 -24.17 9.14 3.21
CA GLY A 28 -25.58 9.39 2.99
C GLY A 28 -25.91 9.69 1.55
N ARG A 29 -27.10 10.25 1.34
CA ARG A 29 -27.59 10.67 0.01
C ARG A 29 -28.03 12.12 0.03
N VAL A 30 -27.93 12.74 -1.15
CA VAL A 30 -28.47 14.07 -1.44
C VAL A 30 -29.47 13.93 -2.59
N ASP A 31 -30.75 13.85 -2.25
CA ASP A 31 -31.82 13.58 -3.25
C ASP A 31 -32.64 14.84 -3.56
N ARG A 32 -32.54 15.89 -2.75
CA ARG A 32 -33.35 17.12 -2.90
C ARG A 32 -32.65 18.34 -2.31
N ILE A 33 -33.12 19.51 -2.76
CA ILE A 33 -32.79 20.79 -2.15
C ILE A 33 -33.82 21.09 -1.06
N SER A 34 -33.40 21.77 0.02
CA SER A 34 -34.30 22.19 1.11
C SER A 34 -35.31 23.20 0.59
N PRO A 35 -36.59 23.11 1.02
CA PRO A 35 -37.56 24.17 0.75
C PRO A 35 -37.29 25.44 1.57
N GLU A 36 -36.47 25.39 2.61
CA GLU A 36 -36.18 26.52 3.51
C GLU A 36 -35.04 27.40 2.99
N ALA A 37 -34.13 26.85 2.21
CA ALA A 37 -32.97 27.53 1.64
C ALA A 37 -32.38 26.74 0.46
N PRO A 38 -31.62 27.35 -0.45
CA PRO A 38 -30.99 26.65 -1.59
C PRO A 38 -29.78 25.81 -1.14
N VAL A 39 -30.00 24.89 -0.23
CA VAL A 39 -28.98 23.97 0.30
C VAL A 39 -29.39 22.50 0.11
N PRO A 40 -28.46 21.58 -0.15
CA PRO A 40 -28.77 20.16 -0.27
C PRO A 40 -29.26 19.59 1.06
N VAL A 41 -30.25 18.70 1.02
CA VAL A 41 -30.68 17.89 2.17
C VAL A 41 -29.88 16.62 2.17
N PHE A 42 -28.94 16.50 3.13
CA PHE A 42 -28.15 15.30 3.33
C PHE A 42 -28.93 14.32 4.21
N ARG A 43 -29.22 13.12 3.67
CA ARG A 43 -29.90 12.05 4.39
C ARG A 43 -28.84 11.07 4.89
N TRP A 44 -28.69 10.98 6.19
CA TRP A 44 -27.74 10.09 6.86
C TRP A 44 -28.09 8.60 6.62
N GLU A 45 -27.08 7.77 6.39
CA GLU A 45 -27.19 6.32 6.24
C GLU A 45 -26.25 5.58 7.21
N SER A 46 -25.02 6.02 7.32
CA SER A 46 -24.02 5.40 8.21
C SER A 46 -22.94 6.39 8.59
N GLU A 47 -22.16 6.03 9.61
CA GLU A 47 -20.93 6.78 9.95
C GLU A 47 -19.82 5.87 10.42
N ARG A 48 -18.60 6.31 10.21
CA ARG A 48 -17.39 5.67 10.72
C ARG A 48 -16.42 6.71 11.24
N GLU A 49 -15.66 6.33 12.26
CA GLU A 49 -14.63 7.18 12.86
C GLU A 49 -13.28 6.51 12.74
N MET A 50 -12.24 7.31 12.51
CA MET A 50 -10.88 6.88 12.33
C MET A 50 -9.94 7.85 13.03
N LEU A 51 -8.76 7.35 13.41
CA LEU A 51 -7.67 8.18 13.88
C LEU A 51 -7.11 9.03 12.74
N GLY A 52 -6.93 10.32 12.95
CA GLY A 52 -6.32 11.27 12.03
C GLY A 52 -5.11 11.99 12.65
N GLY A 53 -4.36 12.70 11.82
CA GLY A 53 -3.13 13.36 12.26
C GLY A 53 -2.13 12.39 12.87
N ALA A 54 -1.57 12.71 14.04
CA ALA A 54 -0.67 11.82 14.76
C ALA A 54 -1.27 10.43 15.04
N GLY A 55 -2.61 10.35 15.18
CA GLY A 55 -3.32 9.08 15.32
C GLY A 55 -3.26 8.20 14.07
N ASN A 56 -3.21 8.80 12.85
CA ASN A 56 -3.02 8.04 11.62
C ASN A 56 -1.60 7.47 11.51
N VAL A 57 -0.59 8.19 12.00
CA VAL A 57 0.78 7.66 12.12
C VAL A 57 0.79 6.42 13.04
N ILE A 58 0.10 6.48 14.18
CA ILE A 58 -0.06 5.33 15.09
C ILE A 58 -0.76 4.17 14.40
N ALA A 59 -1.86 4.41 13.67
CA ALA A 59 -2.59 3.36 12.97
C ALA A 59 -1.73 2.65 11.93
N ASN A 60 -0.90 3.39 11.17
CA ASN A 60 0.06 2.84 10.22
C ASN A 60 1.15 2.02 10.90
N LEU A 61 1.75 2.53 11.97
CA LEU A 61 2.78 1.81 12.75
C LEU A 61 2.24 0.53 13.37
N HIS A 62 1.01 0.56 13.91
CA HIS A 62 0.34 -0.61 14.43
C HIS A 62 0.07 -1.67 13.36
N ALA A 63 -0.41 -1.25 12.18
CA ALA A 63 -0.63 -2.16 11.05
C ALA A 63 0.66 -2.84 10.57
N LEU A 64 1.82 -2.18 10.74
CA LEU A 64 3.14 -2.76 10.52
C LEU A 64 3.58 -3.70 11.66
N GLY A 65 2.88 -3.71 12.80
CA GLY A 65 3.20 -4.51 13.98
C GLY A 65 4.12 -3.81 14.99
N ALA A 66 4.48 -2.53 14.80
CA ALA A 66 5.38 -1.81 15.70
C ALA A 66 4.74 -1.48 17.05
N HIS A 67 5.56 -1.45 18.11
CA HIS A 67 5.15 -0.97 19.42
C HIS A 67 5.15 0.57 19.46
N THR A 68 4.03 1.17 19.89
CA THR A 68 3.87 2.62 19.82
C THR A 68 3.33 3.23 21.09
N ALA A 69 3.74 4.48 21.37
CA ALA A 69 3.04 5.38 22.29
C ALA A 69 2.78 6.72 21.61
N LEU A 70 1.69 7.37 22.00
CA LEU A 70 1.34 8.72 21.57
C LEU A 70 1.34 9.68 22.72
N VAL A 71 2.13 10.75 22.64
CA VAL A 71 2.05 11.93 23.52
C VAL A 71 1.35 13.05 22.76
N CYS A 72 0.24 13.55 23.29
CA CYS A 72 -0.57 14.56 22.61
C CYS A 72 -1.33 15.44 23.61
N ARG A 73 -1.88 16.58 23.11
CA ARG A 73 -2.87 17.37 23.80
C ARG A 73 -4.25 17.06 23.23
N VAL A 74 -5.24 16.86 24.10
CA VAL A 74 -6.64 16.65 23.75
C VAL A 74 -7.55 17.58 24.58
N GLY A 75 -8.80 17.77 24.15
CA GLY A 75 -9.81 18.44 24.95
C GLY A 75 -10.29 17.57 26.13
N ASP A 76 -11.07 18.16 27.02
CA ASP A 76 -11.80 17.41 28.04
C ASP A 76 -13.23 17.15 27.53
N ASP A 77 -13.34 16.25 26.55
CA ASP A 77 -14.57 15.98 25.78
C ASP A 77 -14.71 14.52 25.37
N ALA A 78 -15.91 14.20 24.83
CA ALA A 78 -16.23 12.84 24.37
C ALA A 78 -15.33 12.38 23.22
N GLU A 79 -14.86 13.29 22.37
CA GLU A 79 -13.95 13.00 21.27
C GLU A 79 -12.60 12.51 21.79
N ALA A 80 -12.10 13.05 22.92
CA ALA A 80 -10.88 12.56 23.57
C ALA A 80 -11.03 11.12 24.05
N LEU A 81 -12.19 10.78 24.65
CA LEU A 81 -12.49 9.44 25.11
C LEU A 81 -12.55 8.47 23.92
N ARG A 82 -13.23 8.88 22.86
CA ARG A 82 -13.37 8.07 21.64
C ARG A 82 -12.05 7.82 20.94
N ALA A 83 -11.21 8.84 20.79
CA ALA A 83 -9.87 8.70 20.26
C ALA A 83 -9.00 7.76 21.12
N GLY A 84 -9.14 7.84 22.44
CA GLY A 84 -8.47 6.92 23.37
C GLY A 84 -8.91 5.46 23.22
N GLU A 85 -10.18 5.20 22.92
CA GLU A 85 -10.68 3.84 22.61
C GLU A 85 -10.05 3.30 21.33
N LEU A 86 -10.03 4.11 20.27
CA LEU A 86 -9.44 3.73 18.98
C LEU A 86 -7.94 3.47 19.10
N LEU A 87 -7.20 4.29 19.88
CA LEU A 87 -5.79 4.10 20.14
C LEU A 87 -5.51 2.82 20.93
N ARG A 88 -6.31 2.51 21.96
CA ARG A 88 -6.21 1.25 22.70
C ARG A 88 -6.50 0.03 21.80
N ALA A 89 -7.48 0.12 20.93
CA ALA A 89 -7.78 -0.92 19.95
C ALA A 89 -6.62 -1.13 18.96
N ALA A 90 -5.86 -0.06 18.67
CA ALA A 90 -4.62 -0.09 17.90
C ALA A 90 -3.38 -0.48 18.77
N GLY A 91 -3.55 -1.00 19.97
CA GLY A 91 -2.46 -1.45 20.83
C GLY A 91 -1.46 -0.35 21.25
N ALA A 92 -1.82 0.93 21.10
CA ALA A 92 -0.93 2.05 21.42
C ALA A 92 -1.13 2.54 22.85
N GLU A 93 -0.02 2.85 23.52
CA GLU A 93 -0.06 3.59 24.79
C GLU A 93 -0.42 5.06 24.54
N LEU A 94 -1.39 5.59 25.26
CA LEU A 94 -1.79 6.99 25.16
C LEU A 94 -1.37 7.76 26.41
N VAL A 95 -0.55 8.80 26.21
CA VAL A 95 -0.21 9.80 27.21
C VAL A 95 -0.78 11.14 26.76
N ALA A 96 -2.02 11.43 27.16
CA ALA A 96 -2.74 12.63 26.75
C ALA A 96 -2.80 13.67 27.89
N VAL A 97 -2.35 14.88 27.59
CA VAL A 97 -2.60 16.05 28.44
C VAL A 97 -3.94 16.66 28.06
N ARG A 98 -4.85 16.75 29.03
CA ARG A 98 -6.19 17.33 28.84
C ARG A 98 -6.15 18.84 28.96
N SER A 99 -6.83 19.52 28.04
CA SER A 99 -6.94 20.97 27.98
C SER A 99 -8.41 21.39 28.05
N ALA A 100 -8.72 22.30 28.96
CA ALA A 100 -10.03 22.98 28.96
C ALA A 100 -10.11 24.13 27.94
N ALA A 101 -8.97 24.56 27.39
CA ALA A 101 -8.88 25.72 26.49
C ALA A 101 -9.19 25.38 25.03
N VAL A 102 -9.01 24.14 24.62
CA VAL A 102 -9.21 23.65 23.24
C VAL A 102 -10.02 22.35 23.23
N PRO A 103 -10.88 22.16 22.25
CA PRO A 103 -11.55 20.86 22.04
C PRO A 103 -10.57 19.87 21.40
N THR A 104 -10.86 18.58 21.54
CA THR A 104 -10.24 17.55 20.69
C THR A 104 -10.62 17.81 19.23
N ILE A 105 -9.64 17.77 18.34
CA ILE A 105 -9.84 18.09 16.93
C ILE A 105 -10.70 16.98 16.29
N ARG A 106 -11.78 17.37 15.63
CA ARG A 106 -12.63 16.46 14.86
C ARG A 106 -12.89 17.04 13.47
N LYS A 107 -12.68 16.23 12.44
CA LYS A 107 -12.96 16.56 11.05
C LYS A 107 -14.06 15.65 10.53
N THR A 108 -15.24 16.18 10.34
CA THR A 108 -16.39 15.44 9.84
C THR A 108 -16.55 15.67 8.35
N ARG A 109 -16.48 14.59 7.57
CA ARG A 109 -16.65 14.59 6.11
C ARG A 109 -18.00 13.96 5.78
N PHE A 110 -18.87 14.73 5.12
CA PHE A 110 -20.14 14.26 4.60
C PHE A 110 -19.95 13.80 3.16
N VAL A 111 -20.24 12.52 2.90
CA VAL A 111 -19.99 11.87 1.61
C VAL A 111 -21.31 11.33 1.06
N ALA A 112 -21.69 11.74 -0.15
CA ALA A 112 -22.85 11.22 -0.86
C ALA A 112 -22.43 10.69 -2.22
N SER A 113 -22.82 9.45 -2.57
CA SER A 113 -22.47 8.79 -3.85
C SER A 113 -20.97 8.84 -4.16
N GLY A 114 -20.12 8.66 -3.15
CA GLY A 114 -18.66 8.70 -3.28
C GLY A 114 -18.03 10.10 -3.34
N HIS A 115 -18.82 11.18 -3.32
CA HIS A 115 -18.33 12.55 -3.41
C HIS A 115 -18.45 13.31 -2.09
N HIS A 116 -17.45 14.15 -1.79
CA HIS A 116 -17.50 15.04 -0.63
C HIS A 116 -18.53 16.16 -0.86
N VAL A 117 -19.53 16.22 0.01
CA VAL A 117 -20.56 17.28 0.01
C VAL A 117 -20.15 18.45 0.90
N LEU A 118 -19.62 18.15 2.08
CA LEU A 118 -19.24 19.14 3.10
C LEU A 118 -18.15 18.56 3.99
N ARG A 119 -17.24 19.41 4.47
CA ARG A 119 -16.36 19.11 5.60
C ARG A 119 -16.62 20.10 6.73
N MET A 120 -16.87 19.59 7.94
CA MET A 120 -17.06 20.38 9.16
C MET A 120 -15.92 20.08 10.12
N ASP A 121 -15.12 21.09 10.45
CA ASP A 121 -13.97 20.98 11.34
C ASP A 121 -14.34 21.60 12.71
N ARG A 122 -14.27 20.78 13.79
CA ARG A 122 -14.34 21.23 15.17
C ARG A 122 -12.92 21.32 15.71
N GLU A 123 -12.34 22.51 15.66
CA GLU A 123 -10.98 22.76 16.12
C GLU A 123 -10.83 24.16 16.66
N LYS A 124 -9.88 24.35 17.57
CA LYS A 124 -9.42 25.64 18.03
C LYS A 124 -7.91 25.58 18.17
N VAL A 125 -7.22 26.45 17.44
CA VAL A 125 -5.76 26.56 17.53
C VAL A 125 -5.44 27.53 18.67
N ALA A 126 -4.73 27.03 19.68
CA ALA A 126 -4.22 27.85 20.78
C ALA A 126 -2.84 27.32 21.21
N PRO A 127 -1.94 28.21 21.63
CA PRO A 127 -0.64 27.79 22.18
C PRO A 127 -0.85 26.94 23.44
N LEU A 128 0.16 26.17 23.82
CA LEU A 128 0.18 25.44 25.09
C LEU A 128 0.22 26.43 26.26
N ALA A 129 -0.55 26.17 27.29
CA ALA A 129 -0.35 26.79 28.59
C ALA A 129 0.98 26.28 29.21
N ALA A 130 1.61 27.06 30.06
CA ALA A 130 2.88 26.66 30.67
C ALA A 130 2.80 25.33 31.44
N ALA A 131 1.67 25.06 32.09
CA ALA A 131 1.41 23.78 32.80
C ALA A 131 1.28 22.61 31.82
N GLU A 132 0.54 22.81 30.70
CA GLU A 132 0.39 21.79 29.64
C GLU A 132 1.75 21.47 28.99
N GLU A 133 2.56 22.52 28.70
CA GLU A 133 3.91 22.36 28.15
C GLU A 133 4.79 21.54 29.09
N ALA A 134 4.80 21.87 30.39
CA ALA A 134 5.61 21.18 31.39
C ALA A 134 5.16 19.72 31.55
N GLU A 135 3.86 19.43 31.56
CA GLU A 135 3.33 18.08 31.66
C GLU A 135 3.69 17.22 30.45
N LEU A 136 3.54 17.76 29.23
CA LEU A 136 3.93 17.07 27.99
C LEU A 136 5.43 16.77 27.94
N LEU A 137 6.28 17.74 28.30
CA LEU A 137 7.75 17.56 28.35
C LEU A 137 8.14 16.50 29.39
N GLY A 138 7.55 16.54 30.58
CA GLY A 138 7.77 15.53 31.62
C GLY A 138 7.27 14.13 31.20
N ALA A 139 6.19 14.06 30.42
CA ALA A 139 5.72 12.80 29.85
C ALA A 139 6.73 12.23 28.85
N ILE A 140 7.23 13.05 27.92
CA ILE A 140 8.26 12.65 26.96
C ILE A 140 9.52 12.14 27.69
N GLU A 141 10.00 12.93 28.67
CA GLU A 141 11.22 12.59 29.43
C GLU A 141 11.11 11.24 30.13
N ARG A 142 9.98 10.95 30.75
CA ARG A 142 9.76 9.66 31.47
C ARG A 142 9.80 8.44 30.58
N ILE A 143 9.34 8.53 29.30
CA ILE A 143 9.12 7.33 28.47
C ILE A 143 10.08 7.21 27.29
N VAL A 144 10.73 8.31 26.84
CA VAL A 144 11.50 8.37 25.60
C VAL A 144 12.62 7.34 25.52
N SER A 145 13.25 7.02 26.65
CA SER A 145 14.33 6.02 26.72
C SER A 145 13.87 4.60 26.35
N GLY A 146 12.58 4.31 26.44
CA GLY A 146 11.98 3.02 26.08
C GLY A 146 11.71 2.84 24.58
N TYR A 147 12.01 3.84 23.75
CA TYR A 147 11.73 3.85 22.32
C TYR A 147 13.01 4.00 21.49
N ASP A 148 13.03 3.47 20.26
CA ASP A 148 14.18 3.49 19.36
C ASP A 148 14.26 4.79 18.57
N LEU A 149 13.10 5.38 18.28
CA LEU A 149 12.96 6.58 17.46
C LEU A 149 11.72 7.37 17.88
N VAL A 150 11.77 8.69 17.70
CA VAL A 150 10.65 9.61 17.99
C VAL A 150 10.16 10.22 16.69
N VAL A 151 8.84 10.27 16.49
CA VAL A 151 8.19 10.98 15.39
C VAL A 151 7.45 12.20 15.92
N PHE A 152 7.75 13.38 15.40
CA PHE A 152 6.95 14.60 15.62
C PHE A 152 6.01 14.78 14.44
N SER A 153 4.70 14.70 14.69
CA SER A 153 3.64 14.85 13.69
C SER A 153 2.93 16.20 13.93
N ASP A 154 3.45 17.25 13.27
CA ASP A 154 2.97 18.63 13.41
C ASP A 154 1.91 18.94 12.34
N TYR A 155 0.70 19.31 12.78
CA TYR A 155 -0.41 19.77 11.93
C TYR A 155 -0.73 21.26 12.18
N ALA A 156 0.16 21.99 12.86
CA ALA A 156 0.00 23.40 13.23
C ALA A 156 -1.27 23.65 14.07
N LYS A 157 -1.57 22.75 14.99
CA LYS A 157 -2.74 22.86 15.89
C LYS A 157 -2.37 23.39 17.29
N GLY A 158 -1.15 23.92 17.42
CA GLY A 158 -0.69 24.66 18.60
C GLY A 158 0.16 23.86 19.57
N LEU A 159 0.41 22.56 19.32
CA LEU A 159 1.32 21.73 20.11
C LEU A 159 2.77 22.17 19.92
N PHE A 160 3.21 22.28 18.68
CA PHE A 160 4.63 22.55 18.33
C PHE A 160 4.94 24.05 18.30
N SER A 161 4.84 24.72 19.46
CA SER A 161 5.47 26.04 19.64
C SER A 161 6.99 25.95 19.56
N THR A 162 7.68 27.05 19.28
CA THR A 162 9.15 27.05 19.25
C THR A 162 9.73 26.60 20.59
N SER A 163 9.17 27.07 21.75
CA SER A 163 9.59 26.65 23.08
C SER A 163 9.48 25.17 23.30
N PHE A 164 8.26 24.62 23.12
CA PHE A 164 8.00 23.19 23.30
C PHE A 164 8.88 22.33 22.39
N THR A 165 8.92 22.65 21.09
CA THR A 165 9.65 21.87 20.11
C THR A 165 11.14 21.79 20.42
N THR A 166 11.77 22.94 20.76
CA THR A 166 13.20 22.99 21.11
C THR A 166 13.52 22.17 22.36
N LYS A 167 12.66 22.26 23.40
CA LYS A 167 12.85 21.51 24.66
C LYS A 167 12.63 20.00 24.43
N ALA A 168 11.56 19.61 23.70
CA ALA A 168 11.27 18.22 23.38
C ALA A 168 12.39 17.57 22.56
N LEU A 169 12.95 18.29 21.56
CA LEU A 169 14.13 17.84 20.81
C LEU A 169 15.35 17.67 21.71
N ALA A 170 15.57 18.56 22.67
CA ALA A 170 16.69 18.47 23.62
C ALA A 170 16.56 17.22 24.50
N ILE A 171 15.35 16.92 25.01
CA ILE A 171 15.06 15.71 25.80
C ILE A 171 15.35 14.46 24.97
N CYS A 172 14.83 14.38 23.74
CA CYS A 172 15.03 13.23 22.86
C CYS A 172 16.53 13.00 22.57
N ARG A 173 17.29 14.06 22.28
CA ARG A 173 18.74 13.98 22.04
C ARG A 173 19.52 13.57 23.29
N ALA A 174 19.16 14.09 24.46
CA ALA A 174 19.79 13.70 25.74
C ALA A 174 19.59 12.20 26.02
N ALA A 175 18.43 11.63 25.61
CA ALA A 175 18.15 10.19 25.66
C ALA A 175 18.81 9.39 24.50
N GLY A 176 19.59 10.03 23.61
CA GLY A 176 20.20 9.37 22.45
C GLY A 176 19.21 8.97 21.35
N ARG A 177 18.01 9.58 21.29
CA ARG A 177 16.96 9.19 20.33
C ARG A 177 16.95 10.10 19.11
N ARG A 178 16.83 9.48 17.94
CA ARG A 178 16.64 10.18 16.66
C ARG A 178 15.23 10.71 16.57
N VAL A 179 15.08 11.93 16.03
CA VAL A 179 13.77 12.55 15.85
C VAL A 179 13.50 12.76 14.37
N PHE A 180 12.39 12.22 13.89
CA PHE A 180 11.83 12.46 12.57
C PHE A 180 10.64 13.38 12.70
N VAL A 181 10.54 14.37 11.81
CA VAL A 181 9.50 15.40 11.87
C VAL A 181 8.70 15.39 10.58
N ASP A 182 7.38 15.26 10.71
CA ASP A 182 6.43 15.65 9.65
C ASP A 182 6.05 17.11 9.91
N PRO A 183 6.66 18.06 9.17
CA PRO A 183 6.65 19.46 9.57
C PRO A 183 5.44 20.20 9.03
N LYS A 184 5.06 21.30 9.71
CA LYS A 184 4.04 22.24 9.22
C LYS A 184 4.46 23.68 9.50
N GLY A 185 3.96 24.59 8.65
CA GLY A 185 4.22 26.03 8.79
C GLY A 185 5.33 26.55 7.87
N ARG A 186 5.78 27.78 8.14
CA ARG A 186 6.74 28.50 7.30
C ARG A 186 8.15 28.57 7.89
N ASP A 187 8.32 28.21 9.15
CA ASP A 187 9.59 28.30 9.85
C ASP A 187 10.00 26.95 10.44
N TYR A 188 10.98 26.31 9.81
CA TYR A 188 11.52 25.03 10.26
C TYR A 188 12.69 25.17 11.25
N ARG A 189 13.13 26.41 11.60
CA ARG A 189 14.18 26.60 12.60
C ARG A 189 13.79 26.03 13.96
N LYS A 190 12.47 25.97 14.27
CA LYS A 190 11.97 25.34 15.49
C LYS A 190 12.32 23.84 15.58
N TYR A 191 12.60 23.16 14.45
CA TYR A 191 13.01 21.76 14.41
C TYR A 191 14.53 21.55 14.38
N GLY A 192 15.30 22.58 14.67
CA GLY A 192 16.76 22.52 14.68
C GLY A 192 17.32 21.43 15.57
N GLY A 193 18.15 20.55 14.98
CA GLY A 193 18.68 19.35 15.62
C GLY A 193 17.83 18.09 15.41
N ALA A 194 16.77 18.13 14.61
CA ALA A 194 16.09 16.94 14.15
C ALA A 194 16.97 16.13 13.19
N THR A 195 16.84 14.81 13.25
CA THR A 195 17.56 13.89 12.35
C THR A 195 17.01 13.93 10.94
N LEU A 196 15.68 14.08 10.79
CA LEU A 196 15.01 14.10 9.50
C LEU A 196 13.74 14.96 9.54
N VAL A 197 13.52 15.72 8.47
CA VAL A 197 12.20 16.33 8.17
C VAL A 197 11.64 15.78 6.87
N LYS A 198 10.31 15.66 6.78
CA LYS A 198 9.61 15.14 5.59
C LYS A 198 8.59 16.15 5.05
N PRO A 199 9.02 17.27 4.46
CA PRO A 199 8.10 18.17 3.78
C PRO A 199 7.58 17.54 2.46
N ASN A 200 6.38 17.95 2.04
CA ASN A 200 5.98 17.81 0.65
C ASN A 200 6.52 18.99 -0.18
N LEU A 201 6.40 18.90 -1.52
CA LEU A 201 6.91 19.94 -2.42
C LEU A 201 6.36 21.34 -2.08
N LYS A 202 5.05 21.45 -1.81
CA LYS A 202 4.40 22.73 -1.48
C LYS A 202 4.86 23.30 -0.14
N GLU A 203 5.14 22.45 0.81
CA GLU A 203 5.71 22.84 2.12
C GLU A 203 7.14 23.32 1.95
N LEU A 204 7.96 22.65 1.16
CA LEU A 204 9.32 23.11 0.83
C LEU A 204 9.29 24.45 0.11
N GLU A 205 8.42 24.63 -0.89
CA GLU A 205 8.20 25.92 -1.56
C GLU A 205 7.86 27.05 -0.56
N THR A 206 6.97 26.73 0.37
CA THR A 206 6.49 27.69 1.37
C THR A 206 7.61 28.13 2.31
N VAL A 207 8.45 27.19 2.77
CA VAL A 207 9.56 27.45 3.69
C VAL A 207 10.70 28.21 2.99
N CYS A 208 10.98 27.86 1.76
CA CYS A 208 12.07 28.46 0.99
C CYS A 208 11.65 29.79 0.29
N GLY A 209 10.35 30.07 0.22
CA GLY A 209 9.84 31.25 -0.50
C GLY A 209 10.03 31.17 -2.01
N VAL A 210 10.02 29.96 -2.59
CA VAL A 210 10.20 29.68 -4.02
C VAL A 210 9.02 28.91 -4.58
N ARG A 211 8.92 28.86 -5.90
CA ARG A 211 8.05 27.93 -6.61
C ARG A 211 8.87 27.14 -7.61
N PHE A 212 8.57 25.85 -7.74
CA PHE A 212 9.23 24.99 -8.71
C PHE A 212 8.32 24.76 -9.93
N ASP A 213 8.93 24.87 -11.12
CA ASP A 213 8.27 24.37 -12.34
C ASP A 213 8.57 22.87 -12.46
N SER A 214 7.55 22.07 -12.28
CA SER A 214 7.69 20.61 -12.35
C SER A 214 8.00 20.09 -13.75
N ALA A 215 7.85 20.91 -14.79
CA ALA A 215 8.20 20.57 -16.17
C ALA A 215 9.64 20.98 -16.53
N ALA A 216 10.31 21.78 -15.70
CA ALA A 216 11.68 22.23 -15.97
C ALA A 216 12.68 21.05 -15.96
N PRO A 217 13.66 21.02 -16.90
CA PRO A 217 14.66 19.94 -16.97
C PRO A 217 15.50 19.80 -15.69
N ASP A 218 15.74 20.90 -14.97
CA ASP A 218 16.53 20.96 -13.72
C ASP A 218 15.66 20.90 -12.46
N PHE A 219 14.40 20.51 -12.57
CA PHE A 219 13.43 20.46 -11.46
C PHE A 219 13.99 19.75 -10.22
N LEU A 220 14.51 18.53 -10.39
CA LEU A 220 15.04 17.74 -9.26
C LEU A 220 16.24 18.40 -8.63
N ASP A 221 17.17 18.94 -9.43
CA ASP A 221 18.35 19.64 -8.94
C ASP A 221 17.96 20.91 -8.18
N ALA A 222 16.96 21.65 -8.66
CA ALA A 222 16.44 22.82 -7.97
C ALA A 222 15.83 22.47 -6.61
N VAL A 223 15.05 21.39 -6.52
CA VAL A 223 14.48 20.85 -5.27
C VAL A 223 15.59 20.45 -4.31
N VAL A 224 16.60 19.71 -4.77
CA VAL A 224 17.75 19.27 -3.96
C VAL A 224 18.51 20.46 -3.39
N ARG A 225 18.90 21.42 -4.23
CA ARG A 225 19.60 22.66 -3.79
C ARG A 225 18.79 23.43 -2.76
N CYS A 226 17.48 23.56 -2.96
CA CYS A 226 16.60 24.25 -2.04
C CYS A 226 16.49 23.51 -0.69
N ALA A 227 16.33 22.19 -0.71
CA ALA A 227 16.30 21.36 0.49
C ALA A 227 17.61 21.43 1.27
N GLN A 228 18.77 21.36 0.61
CA GLN A 228 20.08 21.52 1.25
C GLN A 228 20.22 22.87 1.95
N LYS A 229 19.83 23.96 1.27
CA LYS A 229 19.84 25.30 1.86
C LYS A 229 18.94 25.39 3.10
N MET A 230 17.74 24.84 3.02
CA MET A 230 16.80 24.78 4.13
C MET A 230 17.38 23.98 5.29
N LEU A 231 17.97 22.81 5.05
CA LEU A 231 18.62 21.97 6.08
C LEU A 231 19.77 22.70 6.79
N ALA A 232 20.60 23.42 6.03
CA ALA A 232 21.72 24.21 6.58
C ALA A 232 21.22 25.36 7.47
N VAL A 233 20.24 26.15 6.98
CA VAL A 233 19.68 27.30 7.71
C VAL A 233 18.94 26.85 8.98
N CYS A 234 18.22 25.72 8.91
CA CYS A 234 17.42 25.22 10.03
C CYS A 234 18.20 24.28 10.97
N ASN A 235 19.48 23.99 10.70
CA ASN A 235 20.28 23.03 11.45
C ASN A 235 19.64 21.64 11.59
N ILE A 236 19.12 21.08 10.47
CA ILE A 236 18.52 19.76 10.38
C ILE A 236 19.47 18.87 9.59
N GLU A 237 19.55 17.57 9.91
CA GLU A 237 20.54 16.71 9.27
C GLU A 237 20.10 16.26 7.87
N ARG A 238 18.83 15.89 7.67
CA ARG A 238 18.31 15.25 6.46
C ARG A 238 16.90 15.68 6.13
N ALA A 239 16.54 15.57 4.84
CA ALA A 239 15.17 15.73 4.38
C ALA A 239 14.74 14.57 3.45
N VAL A 240 13.48 14.19 3.54
CA VAL A 240 12.76 13.43 2.49
C VAL A 240 11.67 14.34 1.96
N VAL A 241 11.82 14.81 0.73
CA VAL A 241 10.82 15.66 0.08
C VAL A 241 9.92 14.78 -0.78
N THR A 242 8.62 14.74 -0.46
CA THR A 242 7.63 14.04 -1.28
C THR A 242 7.16 14.92 -2.44
N LEU A 243 7.17 14.38 -3.67
CA LEU A 243 6.96 15.10 -4.93
C LEU A 243 5.66 14.69 -5.64
N SER A 244 4.68 14.21 -4.88
CA SER A 244 3.39 13.67 -5.38
C SER A 244 3.63 12.57 -6.43
N GLU A 245 3.08 12.73 -7.65
CA GLU A 245 3.21 11.78 -8.76
C GLU A 245 4.65 11.58 -9.25
N LYS A 246 5.58 12.43 -8.86
CA LYS A 246 7.00 12.30 -9.22
C LYS A 246 7.81 11.49 -8.20
N GLY A 247 7.20 11.01 -7.11
CA GLY A 247 7.89 10.18 -6.11
C GLY A 247 8.47 10.99 -4.96
N MET A 248 9.72 10.72 -4.58
CA MET A 248 10.37 11.39 -3.46
C MET A 248 11.89 11.52 -3.65
N VAL A 249 12.47 12.54 -3.02
CA VAL A 249 13.91 12.73 -2.99
C VAL A 249 14.42 12.84 -1.54
N TYR A 250 15.45 12.09 -1.25
CA TYR A 250 16.22 12.19 0.00
C TYR A 250 17.45 13.05 -0.19
N VAL A 251 17.73 13.90 0.78
CA VAL A 251 18.84 14.84 0.74
C VAL A 251 19.49 14.92 2.12
N SER A 252 20.82 14.77 2.19
CA SER A 252 21.62 15.09 3.38
C SER A 252 22.06 16.56 3.35
N ARG A 253 22.23 17.16 4.54
CA ARG A 253 22.64 18.58 4.68
C ARG A 253 23.99 18.87 4.05
N ASP A 254 24.94 17.95 4.18
CA ASP A 254 26.30 18.05 3.65
C ASP A 254 26.40 17.70 2.16
N GLY A 255 25.29 17.27 1.54
CA GLY A 255 25.27 16.88 0.14
C GLY A 255 25.94 15.53 -0.17
N SER A 256 26.43 14.83 0.86
CA SER A 256 27.13 13.54 0.68
C SER A 256 26.23 12.42 0.21
N ASP A 257 24.92 12.53 0.42
CA ASP A 257 23.95 11.49 0.10
C ASP A 257 22.65 12.12 -0.45
N THR A 258 22.34 11.81 -1.69
CA THR A 258 21.11 12.23 -2.37
C THR A 258 20.56 11.04 -3.16
N THR A 259 19.32 10.71 -2.94
CA THR A 259 18.64 9.59 -3.61
C THR A 259 17.27 10.03 -4.12
N TYR A 260 17.01 9.88 -5.41
CA TYR A 260 15.70 10.08 -6.00
C TYR A 260 15.02 8.73 -6.26
N LEU A 261 13.76 8.62 -5.86
CA LEU A 261 12.89 7.47 -6.12
C LEU A 261 11.64 7.95 -6.86
N PRO A 262 11.45 7.56 -8.13
CA PRO A 262 10.23 7.85 -8.87
C PRO A 262 9.04 7.08 -8.28
N THR A 263 7.83 7.61 -8.51
CA THR A 263 6.59 6.91 -8.14
C THR A 263 6.45 5.63 -8.97
N GLU A 264 6.03 4.56 -8.33
CA GLU A 264 5.58 3.36 -9.02
C GLU A 264 4.15 3.62 -9.53
N GLY A 265 3.96 3.65 -10.84
CA GLY A 265 2.67 3.99 -11.49
C GLY A 265 1.55 3.06 -11.01
N ARG A 266 0.63 3.59 -10.20
CA ARG A 266 -0.62 2.94 -9.77
C ARG A 266 -1.76 3.93 -9.99
N GLU A 267 -2.96 3.41 -10.21
CA GLU A 267 -4.16 4.24 -10.22
C GLU A 267 -4.36 4.86 -8.83
N VAL A 268 -4.54 6.18 -8.82
CA VAL A 268 -4.69 6.95 -7.58
C VAL A 268 -6.18 7.08 -7.28
N CYS A 269 -6.62 6.48 -6.16
CA CYS A 269 -7.98 6.64 -5.64
C CYS A 269 -8.08 7.80 -4.65
N ASP A 270 -7.17 7.86 -3.67
CA ASP A 270 -7.16 8.88 -2.63
C ASP A 270 -5.72 9.09 -2.10
N VAL A 271 -5.27 10.32 -2.06
CA VAL A 271 -3.93 10.68 -1.57
C VAL A 271 -3.89 10.94 -0.05
N SER A 272 -5.05 10.86 0.62
CA SER A 272 -5.16 11.15 2.05
C SER A 272 -4.36 10.13 2.88
N GLY A 273 -3.48 10.61 3.75
CA GLY A 273 -2.69 9.76 4.64
C GLY A 273 -1.42 9.16 4.04
N ALA A 274 -1.14 9.32 2.73
CA ALA A 274 0.09 8.81 2.11
C ALA A 274 1.36 9.40 2.76
N GLY A 275 1.32 10.65 3.20
CA GLY A 275 2.40 11.30 3.95
C GLY A 275 2.66 10.63 5.31
N ASP A 276 1.58 10.32 6.06
CA ASP A 276 1.68 9.65 7.36
C ASP A 276 2.19 8.22 7.19
N THR A 277 1.73 7.50 6.17
CA THR A 277 2.23 6.15 5.83
C THR A 277 3.71 6.18 5.48
N THR A 278 4.14 7.15 4.64
CA THR A 278 5.56 7.35 4.30
C THR A 278 6.40 7.57 5.57
N MET A 279 5.95 8.46 6.48
CA MET A 279 6.63 8.74 7.74
C MET A 279 6.71 7.50 8.63
N SER A 280 5.60 6.75 8.75
CA SER A 280 5.51 5.56 9.60
C SER A 280 6.48 4.47 9.14
N VAL A 281 6.50 4.17 7.83
CA VAL A 281 7.42 3.15 7.27
C VAL A 281 8.88 3.59 7.38
N LEU A 282 9.19 4.87 7.09
CA LEU A 282 10.54 5.42 7.29
C LEU A 282 10.99 5.28 8.75
N ALA A 283 10.14 5.66 9.70
CA ALA A 283 10.44 5.59 11.11
C ALA A 283 10.67 4.15 11.58
N ALA A 284 9.76 3.23 11.24
CA ALA A 284 9.85 1.82 11.62
C ALA A 284 11.10 1.14 11.03
N ALA A 285 11.37 1.33 9.75
CA ALA A 285 12.55 0.79 9.09
C ALA A 285 13.86 1.35 9.68
N ARG A 286 13.90 2.66 9.95
CA ARG A 286 15.08 3.32 10.53
C ARG A 286 15.28 2.96 11.99
N ALA A 287 14.24 2.68 12.76
CA ALA A 287 14.33 2.15 14.12
C ALA A 287 15.09 0.81 14.14
N LEU A 288 14.83 -0.03 13.14
CA LEU A 288 15.48 -1.34 12.98
C LEU A 288 16.86 -1.27 12.29
N GLY A 289 17.41 -0.08 12.05
CA GLY A 289 18.74 0.09 11.47
C GLY A 289 18.82 -0.04 9.95
N VAL A 290 17.69 -0.14 9.24
CA VAL A 290 17.67 -0.16 7.77
C VAL A 290 18.28 1.12 7.21
N THR A 291 19.07 1.05 6.14
CA THR A 291 19.67 2.22 5.49
C THR A 291 18.61 3.17 4.94
N PHE A 292 18.92 4.47 4.81
CA PHE A 292 17.97 5.45 4.29
C PHE A 292 17.46 5.11 2.87
N PRO A 293 18.33 4.77 1.89
CA PRO A 293 17.84 4.40 0.56
C PRO A 293 16.83 3.25 0.60
N ARG A 294 17.09 2.22 1.39
CA ARG A 294 16.18 1.08 1.52
C ARG A 294 14.88 1.42 2.26
N ALA A 295 14.97 2.20 3.34
CA ALA A 295 13.79 2.67 4.07
C ALA A 295 12.89 3.55 3.20
N MET A 296 13.48 4.39 2.35
CA MET A 296 12.74 5.19 1.37
C MET A 296 12.08 4.35 0.30
N GLU A 297 12.77 3.33 -0.22
CA GLU A 297 12.17 2.38 -1.16
C GLU A 297 10.92 1.73 -0.56
N MET A 298 11.03 1.23 0.68
CA MET A 298 9.91 0.65 1.42
C MET A 298 8.76 1.67 1.59
N ALA A 299 9.08 2.91 1.97
CA ALA A 299 8.10 3.97 2.15
C ALA A 299 7.42 4.39 0.84
N ASN A 300 8.14 4.37 -0.29
CA ASN A 300 7.60 4.66 -1.61
C ASN A 300 6.59 3.59 -2.06
N PHE A 301 6.90 2.29 -1.84
CA PHE A 301 5.95 1.21 -2.07
C PHE A 301 4.71 1.32 -1.18
N ALA A 302 4.89 1.61 0.10
CA ALA A 302 3.81 1.77 1.05
C ALA A 302 2.88 2.94 0.65
N ALA A 303 3.44 4.08 0.27
CA ALA A 303 2.68 5.20 -0.27
C ALA A 303 1.87 4.81 -1.51
N GLY A 304 2.50 4.09 -2.47
CA GLY A 304 1.83 3.58 -3.66
C GLY A 304 0.68 2.60 -3.37
N ILE A 305 0.77 1.80 -2.30
CA ILE A 305 -0.31 0.89 -1.86
C ILE A 305 -1.49 1.70 -1.31
N VAL A 306 -1.23 2.66 -0.42
CA VAL A 306 -2.33 3.38 0.26
C VAL A 306 -3.05 4.36 -0.63
N VAL A 307 -2.40 4.99 -1.62
CA VAL A 307 -3.09 5.88 -2.59
C VAL A 307 -4.06 5.12 -3.49
N GLY A 308 -3.94 3.81 -3.62
CA GLY A 308 -4.92 2.94 -4.29
C GLY A 308 -6.10 2.53 -3.41
N LYS A 309 -6.15 2.95 -2.14
CA LYS A 309 -7.22 2.64 -1.18
C LYS A 309 -8.04 3.90 -0.87
N VAL A 310 -9.29 3.74 -0.45
CA VAL A 310 -10.17 4.87 -0.10
C VAL A 310 -9.98 5.30 1.36
N GLY A 311 -9.79 6.57 1.61
CA GLY A 311 -9.63 7.18 2.94
C GLY A 311 -8.23 7.02 3.52
N THR A 312 -8.08 7.27 4.84
CA THR A 312 -6.81 7.07 5.56
C THR A 312 -6.56 5.57 5.77
N ALA A 313 -6.11 4.91 4.71
CA ALA A 313 -5.80 3.49 4.72
C ALA A 313 -4.40 3.22 5.30
N VAL A 314 -4.19 1.99 5.77
CA VAL A 314 -2.91 1.51 6.29
C VAL A 314 -2.31 0.45 5.38
N VAL A 315 -1.00 0.20 5.52
CA VAL A 315 -0.27 -0.86 4.82
C VAL A 315 0.14 -1.94 5.82
N THR A 316 -0.06 -3.21 5.44
CA THR A 316 0.41 -4.36 6.22
C THR A 316 1.79 -4.82 5.74
N PRO A 317 2.58 -5.53 6.59
CA PRO A 317 3.86 -6.12 6.19
C PRO A 317 3.74 -7.04 4.98
N GLY A 318 2.66 -7.83 4.90
CA GLY A 318 2.39 -8.73 3.78
C GLY A 318 2.18 -7.99 2.45
N GLU A 319 1.37 -6.92 2.44
CA GLU A 319 1.16 -6.07 1.26
C GLU A 319 2.46 -5.39 0.82
N LEU A 320 3.23 -4.87 1.79
CA LEU A 320 4.51 -4.22 1.50
C LEU A 320 5.52 -5.20 0.91
N LYS A 321 5.64 -6.40 1.51
CA LYS A 321 6.51 -7.47 0.99
C LYS A 321 6.11 -7.88 -0.42
N ALA A 322 4.84 -8.17 -0.65
CA ALA A 322 4.36 -8.55 -1.98
C ALA A 322 4.66 -7.49 -3.05
N ALA A 323 4.47 -6.20 -2.73
CA ALA A 323 4.79 -5.11 -3.65
C ALA A 323 6.30 -5.01 -3.95
N MET A 324 7.14 -5.20 -2.94
CA MET A 324 8.60 -5.15 -3.09
C MET A 324 9.15 -6.36 -3.84
N ASP A 325 8.61 -7.55 -3.61
CA ASP A 325 9.02 -8.79 -4.29
C ASP A 325 8.59 -8.77 -5.76
N ALA A 326 7.43 -8.19 -6.07
CA ALA A 326 6.97 -7.98 -7.45
C ALA A 326 7.96 -7.13 -8.27
N ARG A 327 8.66 -6.17 -7.66
CA ARG A 327 9.70 -5.36 -8.33
C ARG A 327 11.04 -6.10 -8.52
N ARG A 328 11.40 -6.96 -7.56
CA ARG A 328 12.68 -7.72 -7.59
C ARG A 328 12.72 -8.78 -8.70
N SER A 329 11.57 -9.30 -9.07
CA SER A 329 11.44 -10.02 -10.33
C SER A 329 11.30 -8.98 -11.43
N PRO A 330 12.06 -9.02 -12.55
CA PRO A 330 11.72 -8.23 -13.72
C PRO A 330 10.29 -8.63 -14.09
N ALA A 331 9.34 -7.81 -13.68
CA ALA A 331 7.93 -8.09 -13.90
C ALA A 331 7.71 -7.92 -15.39
N LEU A 332 7.85 -9.03 -16.10
CA LEU A 332 7.33 -9.12 -17.45
C LEU A 332 5.87 -8.66 -17.34
N PRO A 333 5.42 -7.68 -18.15
CA PRO A 333 4.09 -7.07 -18.01
C PRO A 333 2.96 -8.11 -17.94
N PHE A 334 3.20 -9.27 -18.51
CA PHE A 334 2.30 -10.42 -18.53
C PHE A 334 2.35 -11.29 -17.27
N ALA A 335 3.35 -11.14 -16.37
CA ALA A 335 3.40 -11.90 -15.11
C ALA A 335 2.16 -11.64 -14.21
N ARG A 336 1.51 -10.48 -14.37
CA ARG A 336 0.22 -10.17 -13.72
C ARG A 336 -0.93 -11.10 -14.12
N LYS A 337 -0.78 -11.89 -15.21
CA LYS A 337 -1.76 -12.88 -15.63
C LYS A 337 -1.61 -14.21 -14.87
N VAL A 338 -0.58 -14.38 -14.02
CA VAL A 338 -0.40 -15.57 -13.18
C VAL A 338 -1.06 -15.30 -11.83
N PHE A 339 -2.10 -16.05 -11.53
CA PHE A 339 -2.97 -15.88 -10.37
C PHE A 339 -2.81 -17.01 -9.36
N SER A 340 -3.09 -16.73 -8.08
CA SER A 340 -3.49 -17.76 -7.13
C SER A 340 -4.92 -18.25 -7.47
N LEU A 341 -5.30 -19.44 -7.02
CA LEU A 341 -6.65 -19.94 -7.26
C LEU A 341 -7.75 -19.03 -6.66
N ALA A 342 -7.49 -18.48 -5.46
CA ALA A 342 -8.40 -17.56 -4.78
C ALA A 342 -8.60 -16.25 -5.55
N ASP A 343 -7.49 -15.64 -6.00
CA ASP A 343 -7.54 -14.39 -6.77
C ASP A 343 -8.19 -14.61 -8.15
N LEU A 344 -7.92 -15.76 -8.77
CA LEU A 344 -8.53 -16.12 -10.05
C LEU A 344 -10.04 -16.34 -9.92
N SER A 345 -10.50 -16.98 -8.83
CA SER A 345 -11.93 -17.16 -8.54
C SER A 345 -12.63 -15.81 -8.42
N ALA A 346 -12.03 -14.85 -7.69
CA ALA A 346 -12.54 -13.48 -7.60
C ALA A 346 -12.59 -12.79 -8.97
N GLN A 347 -11.51 -12.89 -9.75
CA GLN A 347 -11.42 -12.29 -11.09
C GLN A 347 -12.43 -12.89 -12.08
N ALA A 348 -12.63 -14.21 -12.04
CA ALA A 348 -13.62 -14.88 -12.90
C ALA A 348 -15.06 -14.44 -12.59
N LYS A 349 -15.38 -14.19 -11.31
CA LYS A 349 -16.68 -13.62 -10.90
C LYS A 349 -16.89 -12.22 -11.46
N ILE A 350 -15.84 -11.38 -11.47
CA ILE A 350 -15.88 -10.04 -12.07
C ILE A 350 -16.16 -10.14 -13.57
N TRP A 351 -15.39 -10.94 -14.33
CA TRP A 351 -15.60 -11.12 -15.77
C TRP A 351 -17.01 -11.60 -16.12
N LYS A 352 -17.56 -12.55 -15.35
CA LYS A 352 -18.94 -13.01 -15.54
C LYS A 352 -19.96 -11.93 -15.19
N GLY A 353 -19.72 -11.14 -14.16
CA GLY A 353 -20.55 -9.97 -13.81
C GLY A 353 -20.60 -8.91 -14.92
N GLU A 354 -19.52 -8.79 -15.70
CA GLU A 354 -19.43 -7.95 -16.90
C GLU A 354 -20.06 -8.59 -18.15
N GLY A 355 -20.61 -9.80 -18.04
CA GLY A 355 -21.21 -10.53 -19.13
C GLY A 355 -20.22 -11.25 -20.05
N LEU A 356 -18.92 -11.32 -19.65
CA LEU A 356 -17.88 -11.98 -20.42
C LEU A 356 -17.90 -13.49 -20.21
N LYS A 357 -17.71 -14.23 -21.30
CA LYS A 357 -17.66 -15.69 -21.32
C LYS A 357 -16.27 -16.18 -20.91
N VAL A 358 -16.19 -16.96 -19.82
CA VAL A 358 -14.93 -17.49 -19.28
C VAL A 358 -14.68 -18.89 -19.81
N GLY A 359 -13.59 -19.05 -20.57
CA GLY A 359 -13.08 -20.32 -21.08
C GLY A 359 -11.98 -20.90 -20.20
N PHE A 360 -11.85 -22.21 -20.20
CA PHE A 360 -10.86 -22.94 -19.42
C PHE A 360 -10.21 -24.05 -20.24
N THR A 361 -8.90 -24.17 -20.14
CA THR A 361 -8.14 -25.33 -20.61
C THR A 361 -7.05 -25.69 -19.61
N ASN A 362 -6.59 -26.94 -19.62
CA ASN A 362 -5.50 -27.36 -18.73
C ASN A 362 -4.50 -28.28 -19.40
N GLY A 363 -3.26 -28.28 -18.89
CA GLY A 363 -2.20 -29.16 -19.37
C GLY A 363 -0.88 -28.94 -18.65
N CYS A 364 0.13 -29.76 -18.97
CA CYS A 364 1.48 -29.60 -18.41
C CYS A 364 2.25 -28.45 -19.07
N PHE A 365 2.05 -28.21 -20.35
CA PHE A 365 2.73 -27.19 -21.19
C PHE A 365 4.25 -27.13 -20.95
N ASP A 366 4.87 -28.28 -20.87
CA ASP A 366 6.30 -28.44 -20.53
C ASP A 366 7.24 -27.82 -21.57
N CYS A 367 6.94 -28.04 -22.86
CA CYS A 367 7.55 -27.32 -23.98
C CYS A 367 6.46 -26.86 -24.93
N LEU A 368 6.33 -25.54 -25.10
CA LEU A 368 5.37 -24.98 -26.04
C LEU A 368 5.77 -25.30 -27.49
N HIS A 369 4.79 -25.67 -28.31
CA HIS A 369 4.93 -25.91 -29.73
C HIS A 369 3.66 -25.47 -30.47
N CYS A 370 3.71 -25.46 -31.82
CA CYS A 370 2.61 -25.01 -32.67
C CYS A 370 1.29 -25.70 -32.36
N GLY A 371 1.29 -26.98 -31.97
CA GLY A 371 0.10 -27.70 -31.55
C GLY A 371 -0.59 -27.06 -30.33
N HIS A 372 0.18 -26.67 -29.31
CA HIS A 372 -0.37 -25.96 -28.16
C HIS A 372 -0.94 -24.59 -28.56
N LEU A 373 -0.25 -23.83 -29.44
CA LEU A 373 -0.75 -22.53 -29.90
C LEU A 373 -2.06 -22.67 -30.67
N SER A 374 -2.18 -23.70 -31.54
CA SER A 374 -3.42 -23.98 -32.27
C SER A 374 -4.56 -24.33 -31.33
N SER A 375 -4.32 -25.20 -30.32
CA SER A 375 -5.31 -25.56 -29.33
C SER A 375 -5.75 -24.35 -28.47
N LEU A 376 -4.83 -23.48 -28.07
CA LEU A 376 -5.14 -22.25 -27.33
C LEU A 376 -5.94 -21.26 -28.19
N HIS A 377 -5.60 -21.15 -29.47
CA HIS A 377 -6.32 -20.29 -30.42
C HIS A 377 -7.76 -20.77 -30.61
N GLU A 378 -7.97 -22.06 -30.91
CA GLU A 378 -9.30 -22.65 -31.04
C GLU A 378 -10.11 -22.55 -29.75
N ALA A 379 -9.48 -22.73 -28.56
CA ALA A 379 -10.13 -22.52 -27.27
C ALA A 379 -10.59 -21.07 -27.08
N LYS A 380 -9.75 -20.09 -27.48
CA LYS A 380 -10.07 -18.66 -27.38
C LYS A 380 -11.26 -18.24 -28.26
N GLU A 381 -11.47 -18.88 -29.40
CA GLU A 381 -12.63 -18.60 -30.27
C GLU A 381 -13.97 -18.88 -29.59
N HIS A 382 -14.01 -19.66 -28.52
CA HIS A 382 -15.21 -20.03 -27.80
C HIS A 382 -15.49 -19.19 -26.55
N CYS A 383 -14.59 -18.23 -26.19
CA CYS A 383 -14.70 -17.44 -24.98
C CYS A 383 -14.09 -16.04 -25.12
N ASP A 384 -14.50 -15.12 -24.23
CA ASP A 384 -13.95 -13.77 -24.17
C ASP A 384 -12.67 -13.71 -23.31
N ARG A 385 -12.58 -14.56 -22.26
CA ARG A 385 -11.45 -14.70 -21.36
C ARG A 385 -11.02 -16.17 -21.27
N LEU A 386 -9.76 -16.44 -21.62
CA LEU A 386 -9.21 -17.80 -21.58
C LEU A 386 -8.30 -17.98 -20.36
N ILE A 387 -8.68 -18.91 -19.49
CA ILE A 387 -7.88 -19.37 -18.35
C ILE A 387 -7.13 -20.64 -18.74
N VAL A 388 -5.82 -20.67 -18.49
CA VAL A 388 -4.97 -21.85 -18.67
C VAL A 388 -4.51 -22.35 -17.31
N ALA A 389 -4.95 -23.53 -16.90
CA ALA A 389 -4.47 -24.20 -15.69
C ALA A 389 -3.29 -25.12 -16.01
N ILE A 390 -2.21 -25.01 -15.25
CA ILE A 390 -1.02 -25.86 -15.44
C ILE A 390 -0.71 -26.68 -14.21
N ASN A 391 -0.31 -27.92 -14.43
CA ASN A 391 0.15 -28.82 -13.36
C ASN A 391 1.43 -28.27 -12.71
N SER A 392 1.54 -28.37 -11.39
CA SER A 392 2.79 -28.12 -10.64
C SER A 392 3.90 -29.07 -11.12
N ASP A 393 5.13 -28.75 -10.81
CA ASP A 393 6.25 -29.66 -11.12
C ASP A 393 6.10 -31.01 -10.45
N ALA A 394 5.56 -31.05 -9.23
CA ALA A 394 5.28 -32.29 -8.52
C ALA A 394 4.20 -33.13 -9.21
N SER A 395 3.09 -32.49 -9.66
CA SER A 395 2.05 -33.17 -10.42
C SER A 395 2.57 -33.68 -11.77
N VAL A 396 3.37 -32.91 -12.50
CA VAL A 396 3.97 -33.37 -13.76
C VAL A 396 4.88 -34.57 -13.57
N ARG A 397 5.67 -34.62 -12.50
CA ARG A 397 6.51 -35.79 -12.18
C ARG A 397 5.68 -37.05 -11.92
N ARG A 398 4.56 -36.91 -11.21
CA ARG A 398 3.62 -38.04 -10.97
C ARG A 398 2.99 -38.54 -12.27
N LEU A 399 2.64 -37.64 -13.17
CA LEU A 399 1.91 -37.98 -14.40
C LEU A 399 2.82 -38.46 -15.55
N LYS A 400 4.05 -37.93 -15.66
CA LYS A 400 4.95 -38.13 -16.82
C LYS A 400 6.32 -38.72 -16.47
N GLY A 401 6.56 -39.00 -15.18
CA GLY A 401 7.82 -39.59 -14.70
C GLY A 401 8.87 -38.56 -14.24
N PRO A 402 9.93 -39.03 -13.54
CA PRO A 402 10.88 -38.19 -12.82
C PRO A 402 11.77 -37.28 -13.68
N SER A 403 11.88 -37.56 -15.01
CA SER A 403 12.63 -36.71 -15.94
C SER A 403 11.83 -35.51 -16.47
N ARG A 404 10.62 -35.32 -15.99
CA ARG A 404 9.71 -34.23 -16.35
C ARG A 404 9.32 -33.42 -15.10
N PRO A 405 9.00 -32.12 -15.24
CA PRO A 405 9.05 -31.32 -16.46
C PRO A 405 10.48 -30.94 -16.86
N ILE A 406 10.69 -30.46 -18.09
CA ILE A 406 11.94 -29.88 -18.58
C ILE A 406 12.09 -28.45 -18.08
N GLN A 407 10.96 -27.68 -18.10
CA GLN A 407 10.89 -26.31 -17.59
C GLN A 407 10.11 -26.31 -16.28
N ASP A 408 10.62 -25.56 -15.29
CA ASP A 408 9.94 -25.38 -13.99
C ASP A 408 8.58 -24.68 -14.15
N GLU A 409 7.71 -24.87 -13.17
CA GLU A 409 6.34 -24.33 -13.16
C GLU A 409 6.29 -22.81 -13.31
N ARG A 410 7.29 -22.08 -12.76
CA ARG A 410 7.39 -20.62 -12.88
C ARG A 410 7.65 -20.23 -14.34
N THR A 411 8.60 -20.87 -14.98
CA THR A 411 8.94 -20.62 -16.40
C THR A 411 7.75 -20.94 -17.29
N ARG A 412 7.10 -22.10 -17.09
CA ARG A 412 5.92 -22.51 -17.85
C ARG A 412 4.75 -21.54 -17.69
N SER A 413 4.50 -21.05 -16.46
CA SER A 413 3.48 -20.04 -16.19
C SER A 413 3.75 -18.74 -16.93
N LEU A 414 4.99 -18.23 -16.88
CA LEU A 414 5.37 -16.97 -17.51
C LEU A 414 5.31 -17.05 -19.04
N VAL A 415 5.76 -18.15 -19.64
CA VAL A 415 5.69 -18.34 -21.09
C VAL A 415 4.23 -18.32 -21.59
N LEU A 416 3.32 -19.01 -20.90
CA LEU A 416 1.89 -18.99 -21.22
C LEU A 416 1.27 -17.60 -21.00
N ALA A 417 1.60 -16.95 -19.88
CA ALA A 417 1.12 -15.60 -19.59
C ALA A 417 1.56 -14.57 -20.63
N GLY A 418 2.72 -14.79 -21.27
CA GLY A 418 3.23 -13.96 -22.38
C GLY A 418 2.45 -14.08 -23.69
N LEU A 419 1.57 -15.09 -23.82
CA LEU A 419 0.74 -15.23 -25.00
C LEU A 419 -0.46 -14.27 -24.95
N GLU A 420 -0.75 -13.61 -26.05
CA GLU A 420 -1.89 -12.69 -26.19
C GLU A 420 -3.24 -13.42 -25.98
N LEU A 421 -3.32 -14.65 -26.44
CA LEU A 421 -4.50 -15.51 -26.35
C LEU A 421 -4.90 -15.89 -24.92
N VAL A 422 -3.97 -15.79 -23.96
CA VAL A 422 -4.16 -16.21 -22.57
C VAL A 422 -4.46 -15.00 -21.70
N ASP A 423 -5.57 -15.00 -20.99
CA ASP A 423 -5.96 -13.92 -20.08
C ASP A 423 -5.54 -14.21 -18.63
N ALA A 424 -5.50 -15.48 -18.22
CA ALA A 424 -5.01 -15.88 -16.91
C ALA A 424 -4.35 -17.26 -16.93
N VAL A 425 -3.38 -17.44 -16.03
CA VAL A 425 -2.70 -18.72 -15.76
C VAL A 425 -2.83 -19.03 -14.28
N VAL A 426 -3.12 -20.29 -13.94
CA VAL A 426 -3.18 -20.79 -12.56
C VAL A 426 -2.44 -22.11 -12.43
N LEU A 427 -1.73 -22.28 -11.30
CA LEU A 427 -1.08 -23.53 -10.93
C LEU A 427 -2.01 -24.40 -10.07
N PHE A 428 -1.94 -25.72 -10.28
CA PHE A 428 -2.60 -26.70 -9.42
C PHE A 428 -1.71 -27.94 -9.23
N ASP A 429 -1.81 -28.58 -8.06
CA ASP A 429 -0.97 -29.73 -7.69
C ASP A 429 -1.66 -31.09 -7.86
N GLU A 430 -2.97 -31.10 -7.99
CA GLU A 430 -3.77 -32.30 -8.15
C GLU A 430 -3.50 -32.99 -9.49
N ASP A 431 -3.82 -34.28 -9.60
CA ASP A 431 -3.65 -35.05 -10.83
C ASP A 431 -4.71 -34.70 -11.89
N THR A 432 -5.82 -34.06 -11.46
CA THR A 432 -6.89 -33.55 -12.33
C THR A 432 -7.17 -32.08 -12.03
N ALA A 433 -7.66 -31.33 -13.02
CA ALA A 433 -8.03 -29.93 -12.83
C ALA A 433 -9.44 -29.75 -12.23
N LEU A 434 -10.06 -30.83 -11.76
CA LEU A 434 -11.44 -30.82 -11.25
C LEU A 434 -11.64 -29.77 -10.12
N PRO A 435 -10.79 -29.70 -9.08
CA PRO A 435 -10.94 -28.69 -8.02
C PRO A 435 -10.88 -27.24 -8.54
N VAL A 436 -10.03 -26.98 -9.54
CA VAL A 436 -9.92 -25.65 -10.15
C VAL A 436 -11.21 -25.31 -10.93
N VAL A 437 -11.75 -26.27 -11.68
CA VAL A 437 -13.00 -26.10 -12.44
C VAL A 437 -14.20 -25.91 -11.51
N GLU A 438 -14.26 -26.63 -10.38
CA GLU A 438 -15.28 -26.47 -9.34
C GLU A 438 -15.30 -25.05 -8.76
N GLU A 439 -14.13 -24.50 -8.46
CA GLU A 439 -13.99 -23.16 -7.87
C GLU A 439 -14.31 -22.04 -8.87
N ILE A 440 -13.78 -22.13 -10.09
CA ILE A 440 -13.91 -21.08 -11.12
C ILE A 440 -15.26 -21.16 -11.83
N ARG A 441 -15.81 -22.39 -12.03
CA ARG A 441 -17.03 -22.69 -12.79
C ARG A 441 -17.04 -22.05 -14.18
N PRO A 442 -16.07 -22.35 -15.08
CA PRO A 442 -15.98 -21.69 -16.38
C PRO A 442 -17.22 -21.98 -17.26
N ASP A 443 -17.55 -21.04 -18.16
CA ASP A 443 -18.69 -21.19 -19.08
C ASP A 443 -18.37 -22.16 -20.21
N VAL A 444 -17.08 -22.28 -20.56
CA VAL A 444 -16.60 -23.19 -21.62
C VAL A 444 -15.34 -23.91 -21.11
N ILE A 445 -15.29 -25.22 -21.32
CA ILE A 445 -14.06 -26.00 -21.16
C ILE A 445 -13.61 -26.55 -22.49
N ALA A 446 -12.33 -26.44 -22.84
CA ALA A 446 -11.77 -26.85 -24.11
C ALA A 446 -10.52 -27.71 -23.91
N LYS A 447 -10.42 -28.87 -24.57
CA LYS A 447 -9.27 -29.77 -24.48
C LYS A 447 -9.09 -30.63 -25.72
N GLU A 448 -7.85 -30.92 -26.08
CA GLU A 448 -7.52 -31.80 -27.21
C GLU A 448 -7.55 -33.27 -26.81
N GLY A 449 -8.12 -34.13 -27.69
CA GLY A 449 -7.99 -35.58 -27.62
C GLY A 449 -8.84 -36.29 -26.57
N TYR A 450 -9.84 -35.62 -25.99
CA TYR A 450 -10.76 -36.20 -25.02
C TYR A 450 -12.16 -36.34 -25.59
N THR A 451 -12.83 -37.46 -25.26
CA THR A 451 -14.27 -37.61 -25.44
C THR A 451 -14.97 -37.20 -24.16
N ILE A 452 -16.15 -36.58 -24.25
CA ILE A 452 -16.90 -36.04 -23.10
C ILE A 452 -17.14 -37.12 -22.03
N ASP A 453 -17.38 -38.35 -22.41
CA ASP A 453 -17.63 -39.47 -21.50
C ASP A 453 -16.43 -39.83 -20.60
N ARG A 454 -15.23 -39.55 -21.06
CA ARG A 454 -13.95 -39.81 -20.35
C ARG A 454 -13.29 -38.56 -19.75
N TRP A 455 -14.04 -37.47 -19.71
CA TRP A 455 -13.53 -36.19 -19.26
C TRP A 455 -14.35 -35.64 -18.06
N PRO A 456 -13.93 -35.93 -16.80
CA PRO A 456 -14.70 -35.56 -15.60
C PRO A 456 -15.02 -34.09 -15.50
N GLU A 457 -14.05 -33.21 -15.81
CA GLU A 457 -14.21 -31.75 -15.77
C GLU A 457 -15.26 -31.28 -16.79
N ALA A 458 -15.32 -31.89 -17.98
CA ALA A 458 -16.34 -31.55 -18.97
C ALA A 458 -17.75 -31.92 -18.50
N ARG A 459 -17.90 -33.08 -17.85
CA ARG A 459 -19.19 -33.49 -17.26
C ARG A 459 -19.66 -32.51 -16.19
N LEU A 460 -18.75 -32.04 -15.36
CA LEU A 460 -19.05 -31.05 -14.36
C LEU A 460 -19.54 -29.74 -15.01
N VAL A 461 -18.81 -29.25 -16.02
CA VAL A 461 -19.15 -27.99 -16.73
C VAL A 461 -20.53 -28.10 -17.41
N ILE A 462 -20.79 -29.19 -18.08
CA ILE A 462 -22.11 -29.46 -18.70
C ILE A 462 -23.20 -29.55 -17.63
N GLY A 463 -22.92 -30.15 -16.48
CA GLY A 463 -23.87 -30.33 -15.38
C GLY A 463 -24.44 -29.04 -14.81
N TYR A 464 -23.70 -27.91 -14.87
CA TYR A 464 -24.21 -26.62 -14.48
C TYR A 464 -24.55 -25.68 -15.66
N GLY A 465 -24.66 -26.23 -16.88
CA GLY A 465 -25.12 -25.49 -18.07
C GLY A 465 -24.02 -24.86 -18.93
N GLY A 466 -22.77 -25.15 -18.66
CA GLY A 466 -21.64 -24.72 -19.50
C GLY A 466 -21.45 -25.64 -20.73
N LYS A 467 -20.45 -25.30 -21.55
CA LYS A 467 -20.15 -25.99 -22.81
C LYS A 467 -18.79 -26.70 -22.76
N ALA A 468 -18.73 -27.96 -23.24
CA ALA A 468 -17.46 -28.65 -23.46
C ALA A 468 -17.13 -28.71 -24.96
N VAL A 469 -15.89 -28.41 -25.32
CA VAL A 469 -15.38 -28.37 -26.70
C VAL A 469 -14.17 -29.30 -26.82
N THR A 470 -14.26 -30.29 -27.72
CA THR A 470 -13.08 -31.11 -28.06
C THR A 470 -12.32 -30.43 -29.20
N LEU A 471 -11.08 -30.06 -28.91
CA LEU A 471 -10.21 -29.36 -29.86
C LEU A 471 -9.56 -30.31 -30.86
N LYS A 472 -9.28 -29.82 -32.06
CA LYS A 472 -8.63 -30.58 -33.13
C LYS A 472 -7.14 -30.77 -32.83
N ARG A 473 -6.66 -32.01 -33.04
CA ARG A 473 -5.25 -32.31 -32.90
C ARG A 473 -4.48 -31.92 -34.17
N VAL A 474 -3.37 -31.17 -33.95
CA VAL A 474 -2.44 -30.86 -35.03
C VAL A 474 -1.44 -32.04 -35.17
N GLU A 475 -1.46 -32.76 -36.27
CA GLU A 475 -0.57 -33.88 -36.51
C GLU A 475 0.90 -33.42 -36.65
N GLY A 476 1.83 -34.25 -36.17
CA GLY A 476 3.29 -34.00 -36.31
C GLY A 476 3.94 -33.22 -35.16
N TYR A 477 3.16 -32.71 -34.19
CA TYR A 477 3.73 -31.97 -33.06
C TYR A 477 3.40 -32.67 -31.73
N SER A 478 4.46 -33.05 -30.98
CA SER A 478 4.35 -33.53 -29.59
C SER A 478 5.58 -33.15 -28.79
N THR A 479 5.40 -32.86 -27.50
CA THR A 479 6.50 -32.57 -26.58
C THR A 479 7.53 -33.70 -26.53
N SER A 480 7.11 -34.97 -26.69
CA SER A 480 8.00 -36.13 -26.69
C SER A 480 8.91 -36.15 -27.93
N SER A 481 8.37 -35.87 -29.12
CA SER A 481 9.17 -35.84 -30.37
C SER A 481 10.13 -34.64 -30.40
N MET A 482 9.80 -33.51 -29.75
CA MET A 482 10.71 -32.37 -29.60
C MET A 482 11.86 -32.69 -28.63
N ALA A 483 11.55 -33.29 -27.48
CA ALA A 483 12.59 -33.70 -26.52
C ALA A 483 13.58 -34.72 -27.07
N GLU A 484 13.15 -35.63 -27.93
CA GLU A 484 14.03 -36.56 -28.65
C GLU A 484 14.93 -35.85 -29.67
N ARG A 485 14.43 -34.85 -30.40
CA ARG A 485 15.22 -34.05 -31.34
C ARG A 485 16.26 -33.17 -30.66
N MET A 486 16.00 -32.69 -29.43
CA MET A 486 16.92 -31.89 -28.63
C MET A 486 18.02 -32.71 -27.95
N ARG A 487 17.86 -34.05 -27.87
CA ARG A 487 18.86 -34.97 -27.31
C ARG A 487 19.84 -35.52 -28.38
N LYS A 488 19.56 -35.31 -29.66
CA LYS A 488 20.42 -35.57 -30.79
C LYS A 488 21.18 -34.31 -31.22
#